data_8a5775f32779cc65241e1ec8085d4ec0
#
_entry.id   8a5775f32779cc65241e1ec8085d4ec0
#
_cell.length_a   1.000
_cell.length_b   1.000
_cell.length_c   1.000
_cell.angle_alpha   90.00
_cell.angle_beta   90.00
_cell.angle_gamma   90.00
#
_symmetry.space_group_name_H-M   'P 1'
#
loop_
_entity.id
_entity.type
_entity.pdbx_description
1 polymer ?
#
loop_
_entity_poly.entity_id
_entity_poly.type
_entity_poly.pdbx_seq_one_letter_code
_entity_poly.pdbx_strand_id
1 'polypeptide(L)'
;MNNQEMMELSTVDKSDFEELVKECTASGIIDQNLYTEYDVKRGLRDSNGNGVLTGLTEISDVLGNQSVHGRKIPVDGELYFQGYNVEEIIKRSSLDRFRFEEATYLLLFGVLPDLSLIHISEPTRRVVIS
;
A
#
# COMPACT_ATOMS: atom_id res chain seq x y z
N MET A 1 -6.63 23.85 28.63
CA MET A 1 -6.41 22.43 28.30
C MET A 1 -5.25 21.94 29.17
N ASN A 2 -5.56 21.04 30.09
CA ASN A 2 -4.63 20.58 31.13
C ASN A 2 -3.73 19.48 30.54
N ASN A 3 -2.45 19.38 30.96
CA ASN A 3 -1.52 18.33 30.49
C ASN A 3 -2.06 16.89 30.64
N GLN A 4 -3.02 16.69 31.52
CA GLN A 4 -3.73 15.41 31.70
C GLN A 4 -4.71 15.14 30.57
N GLU A 5 -5.43 16.13 30.02
CA GLU A 5 -6.32 15.97 28.87
C GLU A 5 -5.56 15.72 27.58
N MET A 6 -4.33 16.24 27.43
CA MET A 6 -3.45 15.91 26.30
C MET A 6 -2.89 14.48 26.36
N MET A 7 -2.72 13.91 27.55
CA MET A 7 -2.28 12.52 27.71
C MET A 7 -3.41 11.51 27.44
N GLU A 8 -4.66 11.85 27.72
CA GLU A 8 -5.81 10.97 27.41
C GLU A 8 -6.16 10.90 25.92
N LEU A 9 -5.81 11.93 25.12
CA LEU A 9 -6.02 11.96 23.67
C LEU A 9 -4.96 11.19 22.87
N SER A 10 -3.91 10.69 23.50
CA SER A 10 -2.81 9.96 22.83
C SER A 10 -2.74 8.47 23.17
N THR A 11 -3.69 7.93 23.90
CA THR A 11 -3.74 6.48 24.17
C THR A 11 -4.51 5.76 23.05
N VAL A 12 -3.83 5.54 21.92
CA VAL A 12 -4.11 4.32 21.16
C VAL A 12 -3.95 3.19 22.16
N ASP A 13 -4.98 2.39 22.34
CA ASP A 13 -4.92 1.25 23.26
C ASP A 13 -3.71 0.40 22.84
N LYS A 14 -2.89 0.00 23.81
CA LYS A 14 -1.69 -0.78 23.52
C LYS A 14 -2.02 -2.08 22.79
N SER A 15 -3.20 -2.66 23.07
CA SER A 15 -3.71 -3.84 22.38
C SER A 15 -3.99 -3.59 20.90
N ASP A 16 -4.59 -2.45 20.57
CA ASP A 16 -4.91 -2.07 19.20
C ASP A 16 -3.63 -1.80 18.41
N PHE A 17 -2.63 -1.18 19.03
CA PHE A 17 -1.32 -0.97 18.42
C PHE A 17 -0.59 -2.30 18.14
N GLU A 18 -0.60 -3.24 19.07
CA GLU A 18 0.01 -4.56 18.91
C GLU A 18 -0.68 -5.36 17.78
N GLU A 19 -2.01 -5.25 17.65
CA GLU A 19 -2.78 -5.88 16.57
C GLU A 19 -2.42 -5.28 15.22
N LEU A 20 -2.38 -3.94 15.10
CA LEU A 20 -1.96 -3.24 13.88
C LEU A 20 -0.53 -3.61 13.45
N VAL A 21 0.41 -3.71 14.40
CA VAL A 21 1.80 -4.16 14.12
C VAL A 21 1.81 -5.58 13.59
N LYS A 22 1.01 -6.48 14.13
CA LYS A 22 0.90 -7.85 13.68
C LYS A 22 0.34 -7.94 12.25
N GLU A 23 -0.72 -7.21 11.95
CA GLU A 23 -1.33 -7.15 10.62
C GLU A 23 -0.36 -6.56 9.58
N CYS A 24 0.30 -5.45 9.92
CA CYS A 24 1.30 -4.83 9.05
C CYS A 24 2.48 -5.77 8.77
N THR A 25 2.96 -6.48 9.78
CA THR A 25 4.04 -7.45 9.62
C THR A 25 3.61 -8.60 8.72
N ALA A 26 2.40 -9.12 8.91
CA ALA A 26 1.87 -10.21 8.10
C ALA A 26 1.69 -9.82 6.63
N SER A 27 1.22 -8.61 6.34
CA SER A 27 1.04 -8.12 4.97
C SER A 27 2.36 -7.86 4.24
N GLY A 28 3.47 -7.68 4.97
CA GLY A 28 4.80 -7.45 4.41
C GLY A 28 5.60 -8.73 4.09
N ILE A 29 5.05 -9.92 4.38
CA ILE A 29 5.75 -11.19 4.13
C ILE A 29 5.54 -11.62 2.68
N ILE A 30 6.65 -11.77 1.94
CA ILE A 30 6.65 -12.32 0.58
C ILE A 30 7.01 -13.79 0.64
N ASP A 31 6.23 -14.66 -0.02
CA ASP A 31 6.52 -16.09 -0.12
C ASP A 31 7.86 -16.30 -0.83
N GLN A 32 8.79 -17.00 -0.16
CA GLN A 32 10.12 -17.31 -0.70
C GLN A 32 10.07 -18.12 -2.00
N ASN A 33 9.03 -18.91 -2.22
CA ASN A 33 8.85 -19.68 -3.45
C ASN A 33 8.72 -18.78 -4.69
N LEU A 34 8.17 -17.57 -4.55
CA LEU A 34 8.02 -16.60 -5.63
C LEU A 34 9.37 -16.19 -6.23
N TYR A 35 10.43 -16.13 -5.43
CA TYR A 35 11.78 -15.82 -5.93
C TYR A 35 12.31 -16.89 -6.90
N THR A 36 11.94 -18.14 -6.69
CA THR A 36 12.29 -19.25 -7.58
C THR A 36 11.36 -19.31 -8.78
N GLU A 37 10.06 -19.13 -8.58
CA GLU A 37 9.04 -19.16 -9.64
C GLU A 37 9.27 -18.08 -10.69
N TYR A 38 9.57 -16.85 -10.25
CA TYR A 38 9.83 -15.71 -11.14
C TYR A 38 11.28 -15.56 -11.57
N ASP A 39 12.17 -16.50 -11.18
CA ASP A 39 13.60 -16.47 -11.52
C ASP A 39 14.25 -15.09 -11.24
N VAL A 40 14.05 -14.59 -10.04
CA VAL A 40 14.51 -13.25 -9.63
C VAL A 40 16.01 -13.15 -9.73
N LYS A 41 16.51 -12.25 -10.59
CA LYS A 41 17.93 -12.05 -10.86
C LYS A 41 18.50 -10.89 -10.03
N ARG A 42 19.82 -10.93 -9.86
CA ARG A 42 20.59 -9.78 -9.39
C ARG A 42 21.12 -9.01 -10.58
N GLY A 43 20.78 -7.74 -10.70
CA GLY A 43 21.16 -6.89 -11.83
C GLY A 43 19.95 -6.42 -12.64
N LEU A 44 20.17 -5.51 -13.59
CA LEU A 44 19.09 -4.77 -14.25
C LEU A 44 18.71 -5.34 -15.63
N ARG A 45 19.55 -6.18 -16.22
CA ARG A 45 19.30 -6.75 -17.57
C ARG A 45 19.86 -8.16 -17.70
N ASP A 46 19.21 -8.97 -18.53
CA ASP A 46 19.73 -10.27 -18.97
C ASP A 46 20.75 -10.12 -20.10
N SER A 47 21.32 -11.26 -20.54
CA SER A 47 22.29 -11.32 -21.66
C SER A 47 21.70 -10.84 -22.99
N ASN A 48 20.40 -10.79 -23.14
CA ASN A 48 19.69 -10.33 -24.35
C ASN A 48 19.27 -8.86 -24.27
N GLY A 49 19.62 -8.17 -23.18
CA GLY A 49 19.28 -6.78 -22.96
C GLY A 49 17.87 -6.53 -22.43
N ASN A 50 17.11 -7.58 -22.11
CA ASN A 50 15.79 -7.44 -21.47
C ASN A 50 15.92 -7.07 -20.02
N GLY A 51 14.93 -6.35 -19.48
CA GLY A 51 14.83 -6.12 -18.06
C GLY A 51 14.65 -7.43 -17.29
N VAL A 52 15.33 -7.55 -16.14
CA VAL A 52 15.22 -8.71 -15.25
C VAL A 52 14.54 -8.34 -13.94
N LEU A 53 13.89 -9.32 -13.32
CA LEU A 53 13.34 -9.18 -11.98
C LEU A 53 14.49 -9.20 -10.97
N THR A 54 14.70 -8.07 -10.29
CA THR A 54 15.76 -7.90 -9.28
C THR A 54 15.23 -7.97 -7.86
N GLY A 55 13.92 -7.95 -7.69
CA GLY A 55 13.22 -8.06 -6.41
C GLY A 55 11.75 -8.33 -6.62
N LEU A 56 11.06 -8.69 -5.54
CA LEU A 56 9.62 -8.88 -5.51
C LEU A 56 8.99 -7.87 -4.56
N THR A 57 7.85 -7.34 -4.98
CA THR A 57 6.98 -6.52 -4.16
C THR A 57 5.53 -6.86 -4.47
N GLU A 58 4.70 -6.93 -3.45
CA GLU A 58 3.24 -7.07 -3.58
C GLU A 58 2.52 -5.74 -3.34
N ILE A 59 3.28 -4.70 -2.99
CA ILE A 59 2.73 -3.39 -2.60
C ILE A 59 2.19 -2.63 -3.80
N SER A 60 2.90 -2.66 -4.93
CA SER A 60 2.48 -1.93 -6.13
C SER A 60 2.90 -2.64 -7.41
N ASP A 61 2.11 -2.45 -8.44
CA ASP A 61 2.39 -2.91 -9.81
C ASP A 61 2.05 -1.83 -10.83
N VAL A 62 2.86 -1.77 -11.89
CA VAL A 62 2.64 -0.85 -13.02
C VAL A 62 2.53 -1.66 -14.29
N LEU A 63 1.35 -1.67 -14.89
CA LEU A 63 1.11 -2.28 -16.19
C LEU A 63 1.30 -1.24 -17.29
N GLY A 64 2.25 -1.45 -18.18
CA GLY A 64 2.49 -0.63 -19.39
C GLY A 64 2.60 -1.47 -20.64
N ASN A 65 2.63 -2.80 -20.49
CA ASN A 65 2.73 -3.76 -21.58
C ASN A 65 1.93 -5.01 -21.27
N GLN A 66 1.30 -5.59 -22.29
CA GLN A 66 0.64 -6.88 -22.20
C GLN A 66 1.35 -7.89 -23.10
N SER A 67 1.49 -9.12 -22.64
CA SER A 67 2.04 -10.21 -23.45
C SER A 67 0.92 -10.89 -24.24
N VAL A 68 0.94 -10.73 -25.58
CA VAL A 68 0.00 -11.40 -26.48
C VAL A 68 0.79 -12.31 -27.41
N HIS A 69 0.56 -13.61 -27.35
CA HIS A 69 1.28 -14.63 -28.14
C HIS A 69 2.81 -14.50 -28.03
N GLY A 70 3.33 -14.22 -26.83
CA GLY A 70 4.77 -14.07 -26.58
C GLY A 70 5.38 -12.75 -27.04
N ARG A 71 4.59 -11.81 -27.56
CA ARG A 71 5.03 -10.46 -27.91
C ARG A 71 4.50 -9.45 -26.91
N LYS A 72 5.37 -8.56 -26.45
CA LYS A 72 4.98 -7.44 -25.60
C LYS A 72 4.34 -6.35 -26.46
N ILE A 73 3.08 -6.06 -26.19
CA ILE A 73 2.33 -4.98 -26.81
C ILE A 73 2.16 -3.87 -25.77
N PRO A 74 2.49 -2.61 -26.09
CA PRO A 74 2.24 -1.51 -25.19
C PRO A 74 0.73 -1.32 -24.99
N VAL A 75 0.33 -1.09 -23.75
CA VAL A 75 -1.05 -0.77 -23.34
C VAL A 75 -1.03 0.53 -22.56
N ASP A 76 -2.21 1.13 -22.34
CA ASP A 76 -2.33 2.27 -21.46
C ASP A 76 -1.79 1.93 -20.08
N GLY A 77 -1.03 2.86 -19.50
CA GLY A 77 -0.40 2.65 -18.19
C GLY A 77 -1.43 2.58 -17.08
N GLU A 78 -1.38 1.51 -16.30
CA GLU A 78 -2.20 1.33 -15.11
C GLU A 78 -1.32 1.16 -13.88
N LEU A 79 -1.72 1.78 -12.77
CA LEU A 79 -1.04 1.66 -11.48
C LEU A 79 -1.97 0.95 -10.49
N TYR A 80 -1.42 -0.06 -9.83
CA TYR A 80 -2.11 -0.82 -8.80
C TYR A 80 -1.39 -0.69 -7.45
N PHE A 81 -2.16 -0.53 -6.39
CA PHE A 81 -1.70 -0.65 -5.01
C PHE A 81 -2.39 -1.83 -4.35
N GLN A 82 -1.61 -2.81 -3.87
CA GLN A 82 -2.13 -4.03 -3.23
C GLN A 82 -3.23 -4.71 -4.07
N GLY A 83 -3.08 -4.72 -5.39
CA GLY A 83 -4.06 -5.28 -6.31
C GLY A 83 -5.26 -4.40 -6.65
N TYR A 84 -5.39 -3.21 -6.07
CA TYR A 84 -6.45 -2.25 -6.38
C TYR A 84 -5.98 -1.22 -7.39
N ASN A 85 -6.75 -1.01 -8.46
CA ASN A 85 -6.46 0.06 -9.42
C ASN A 85 -6.59 1.44 -8.76
N VAL A 86 -5.55 2.27 -8.89
CA VAL A 86 -5.50 3.58 -8.23
C VAL A 86 -6.62 4.51 -8.68
N GLU A 87 -7.03 4.46 -9.96
CA GLU A 87 -8.17 5.25 -10.44
C GLU A 87 -9.48 4.84 -9.77
N GLU A 88 -9.68 3.54 -9.52
CA GLU A 88 -10.87 3.04 -8.82
C GLU A 88 -10.88 3.49 -7.36
N ILE A 89 -9.71 3.47 -6.69
CA ILE A 89 -9.57 4.00 -5.33
C ILE A 89 -9.98 5.47 -5.29
N ILE A 90 -9.50 6.27 -6.25
CA ILE A 90 -9.83 7.71 -6.33
C ILE A 90 -11.32 7.93 -6.59
N LYS A 91 -11.91 7.16 -7.48
CA LYS A 91 -13.36 7.27 -7.82
C LYS A 91 -14.26 6.82 -6.67
N ARG A 92 -13.84 5.81 -5.90
CA ARG A 92 -14.58 5.28 -4.76
C ARG A 92 -14.57 6.22 -3.56
N SER A 93 -13.49 6.95 -3.36
CA SER A 93 -13.35 7.87 -2.23
C SER A 93 -14.32 9.04 -2.41
N SER A 94 -15.51 8.91 -1.82
CA SER A 94 -16.56 9.95 -1.80
C SER A 94 -16.19 11.16 -0.94
N LEU A 95 -15.16 11.00 -0.10
CA LEU A 95 -14.66 11.99 0.82
C LEU A 95 -13.25 12.43 0.40
N ASP A 96 -13.16 13.49 -0.38
CA ASP A 96 -11.90 14.04 -0.91
C ASP A 96 -10.78 14.25 0.15
N ARG A 97 -11.16 14.37 1.40
CA ARG A 97 -10.22 14.70 2.48
C ARG A 97 -9.48 13.50 3.10
N PHE A 98 -9.86 12.25 2.80
CA PHE A 98 -9.25 11.06 3.42
C PHE A 98 -8.48 10.16 2.44
N ARG A 99 -8.25 10.63 1.20
CA ARG A 99 -7.56 9.84 0.18
C ARG A 99 -6.16 9.42 0.57
N PHE A 100 -5.44 10.29 1.27
CA PHE A 100 -4.09 9.99 1.73
C PHE A 100 -4.10 8.90 2.81
N GLU A 101 -5.01 8.99 3.76
CA GLU A 101 -5.15 8.03 4.84
C GLU A 101 -5.60 6.66 4.31
N GLU A 102 -6.55 6.62 3.36
CA GLU A 102 -6.98 5.37 2.70
C GLU A 102 -5.81 4.71 1.96
N ALA A 103 -5.06 5.47 1.16
CA ALA A 103 -3.91 4.95 0.44
C ALA A 103 -2.81 4.47 1.39
N THR A 104 -2.53 5.21 2.46
CA THR A 104 -1.55 4.84 3.47
C THR A 104 -1.95 3.54 4.17
N TYR A 105 -3.21 3.41 4.59
CA TYR A 105 -3.72 2.20 5.22
C TYR A 105 -3.63 1.00 4.26
N LEU A 106 -4.07 1.18 3.01
CA LEU A 106 -3.99 0.12 1.99
C LEU A 106 -2.55 -0.36 1.77
N LEU A 107 -1.58 0.56 1.67
CA LEU A 107 -0.18 0.20 1.45
C LEU A 107 0.45 -0.52 2.65
N LEU A 108 0.02 -0.21 3.87
CA LEU A 108 0.54 -0.83 5.08
C LEU A 108 -0.12 -2.18 5.41
N PHE A 109 -1.42 -2.31 5.20
CA PHE A 109 -2.21 -3.45 5.66
C PHE A 109 -2.76 -4.33 4.55
N GLY A 110 -2.63 -3.93 3.28
CA GLY A 110 -3.05 -4.72 2.13
C GLY A 110 -4.56 -4.73 1.85
N VAL A 111 -5.34 -4.02 2.64
CA VAL A 111 -6.80 -3.92 2.51
C VAL A 111 -7.27 -2.48 2.60
N LEU A 112 -8.41 -2.17 1.98
CA LEU A 112 -9.02 -0.84 2.13
C LEU A 112 -9.65 -0.70 3.52
N PRO A 113 -9.46 0.46 4.19
CA PRO A 113 -10.00 0.68 5.51
C PRO A 113 -11.51 0.88 5.48
N ASP A 114 -12.18 0.54 6.57
CA ASP A 114 -13.51 1.01 6.86
C ASP A 114 -13.50 2.48 7.29
N LEU A 115 -14.61 3.19 7.07
CA LEU A 115 -14.73 4.61 7.44
C LEU A 115 -14.50 4.86 8.93
N SER A 116 -14.77 3.89 9.79
CA SER A 116 -14.53 3.97 11.24
C SER A 116 -13.03 4.04 11.59
N LEU A 117 -12.18 3.36 10.81
CA LEU A 117 -10.72 3.37 11.02
C LEU A 117 -10.07 4.68 10.57
N ILE A 118 -10.64 5.36 9.59
CA ILE A 118 -10.13 6.64 9.08
C ILE A 118 -10.30 7.76 10.12
N HIS A 119 -11.33 7.71 10.95
CA HIS A 119 -11.58 8.70 11.98
C HIS A 119 -10.53 8.74 13.10
N ILE A 120 -9.70 7.70 13.24
CA ILE A 120 -8.62 7.66 14.23
C ILE A 120 -7.53 8.70 13.94
N SER A 121 -7.33 9.08 12.68
CA SER A 121 -6.33 10.08 12.27
C SER A 121 -6.85 11.54 12.31
N GLU A 122 -8.14 11.74 12.47
CA GLU A 122 -8.78 13.06 12.43
C GLU A 122 -8.40 14.02 13.59
N PRO A 123 -8.22 13.55 14.83
CA PRO A 123 -7.82 14.43 15.95
C PRO A 123 -6.49 15.15 15.71
N THR A 124 -5.54 14.50 15.06
CA THR A 124 -4.20 15.06 14.83
C THR A 124 -4.21 16.19 13.78
N ARG A 125 -5.14 16.17 12.83
CA ARG A 125 -5.26 17.18 11.79
C ARG A 125 -5.89 18.49 12.27
N ARG A 126 -6.78 18.43 13.26
CA ARG A 126 -7.42 19.63 13.85
C ARG A 126 -6.49 20.50 14.68
N VAL A 127 -5.41 19.94 15.20
CA VAL A 127 -4.42 20.65 16.05
C VAL A 127 -3.46 21.49 15.20
N VAL A 128 -3.32 21.21 13.90
CA VAL A 128 -2.37 21.89 12.99
C VAL A 128 -3.00 23.11 12.29
N ILE A 129 -4.31 23.35 12.41
CA ILE A 129 -5.06 24.41 11.69
C ILE A 129 -5.53 25.55 12.63
N SER A 130 -5.03 25.60 13.85
CA SER A 130 -5.31 26.73 14.77
C SER A 130 -4.13 27.69 14.85
#